data_cffa3711df6c589780594e5a8e03d2d6
#
_entry.id   cffa3711df6c589780594e5a8e03d2d6
#
_cell.length_a   1.000
_cell.length_b   1.000
_cell.length_c   1.000
_cell.angle_alpha   90.00
_cell.angle_beta   90.00
_cell.angle_gamma   90.00
#
_symmetry.space_group_name_H-M   'P 1'
#
loop_
_entity.id
_entity.type
_entity.pdbx_description
1 polymer ?
#
loop_
_entity_poly.entity_id
_entity_poly.type
_entity_poly.pdbx_seq_one_letter_code
_entity_poly.pdbx_strand_id
1 'polypeptide(L)'
;MDPSININLLGAGKVDLAIVQLDVLKFVSELMQKEADFNVFEQAKVVLNLYLEEIHVITRNEGLLSLYQLEDKKVAVGPQRSGSALSAEVLLAGYDLRVQAVFDAPNDALGKLKSGELDAMIFVGGAPVPAFENLDDSFHLVRMPANNVLEQIYRKQKIGRSVYSWADDSETYAVPSVIMTRERNDRECVATLQKLLIAILLNKETLDSTGHPKWKNSFIRSIVGNAGYRPAVDVLQIFDVLEGSGYRIIKK
;
A
#
# COMPACT_ATOMS: atom_id res chain seq x y z
N MET A 1 2.56 -10.54 -0.88
CA MET A 1 1.39 -11.05 -0.10
C MET A 1 0.21 -10.22 -0.55
N ASP A 2 -0.92 -10.81 -0.85
CA ASP A 2 -2.07 -10.17 -1.49
C ASP A 2 -2.96 -9.49 -0.44
N PRO A 3 -3.10 -8.14 -0.43
CA PRO A 3 -3.89 -7.43 0.58
C PRO A 3 -5.39 -7.76 0.55
N SER A 4 -5.98 -8.13 -0.58
CA SER A 4 -7.39 -8.54 -0.62
C SER A 4 -7.58 -9.91 0.02
N ILE A 5 -6.61 -10.82 -0.15
CA ILE A 5 -6.55 -12.08 0.60
C ILE A 5 -6.40 -11.78 2.09
N ASN A 6 -5.58 -10.81 2.46
CA ASN A 6 -5.35 -10.44 3.86
C ASN A 6 -6.65 -9.97 4.55
N ILE A 7 -7.46 -9.13 3.89
CA ILE A 7 -8.75 -8.69 4.44
C ILE A 7 -9.71 -9.88 4.61
N ASN A 8 -9.78 -10.75 3.62
CA ASN A 8 -10.63 -11.94 3.66
C ASN A 8 -10.19 -12.93 4.75
N LEU A 9 -8.87 -13.12 4.91
CA LEU A 9 -8.33 -13.97 5.98
C LEU A 9 -8.61 -13.37 7.36
N LEU A 10 -8.46 -12.04 7.50
CA LEU A 10 -8.79 -11.33 8.73
C LEU A 10 -10.27 -11.46 9.06
N GLY A 11 -11.16 -11.23 8.08
CA GLY A 11 -12.59 -11.36 8.24
C GLY A 11 -13.05 -12.77 8.60
N ALA A 12 -12.46 -13.78 7.96
CA ALA A 12 -12.71 -15.18 8.27
C ALA A 12 -12.10 -15.65 9.61
N GLY A 13 -11.36 -14.77 10.31
CA GLY A 13 -10.67 -15.11 11.57
C GLY A 13 -9.53 -16.10 11.41
N LYS A 14 -8.99 -16.23 10.21
CA LYS A 14 -7.83 -17.11 9.94
C LYS A 14 -6.50 -16.47 10.27
N VAL A 15 -6.46 -15.15 10.40
CA VAL A 15 -5.32 -14.36 10.90
C VAL A 15 -5.81 -13.35 11.92
N ASP A 16 -4.96 -12.95 12.85
CA ASP A 16 -5.28 -11.97 13.89
C ASP A 16 -4.90 -10.55 13.46
N LEU A 17 -3.93 -10.43 12.56
CA LEU A 17 -3.42 -9.16 12.01
C LEU A 17 -3.28 -9.26 10.50
N ALA A 18 -3.54 -8.16 9.82
CA ALA A 18 -3.36 -8.02 8.38
C ALA A 18 -2.75 -6.66 8.04
N ILE A 19 -1.80 -6.64 7.10
CA ILE A 19 -1.36 -5.41 6.46
C ILE A 19 -2.29 -5.17 5.28
N VAL A 20 -2.84 -3.96 5.19
CA VAL A 20 -3.85 -3.60 4.20
C VAL A 20 -3.61 -2.18 3.70
N GLN A 21 -3.83 -1.96 2.40
CA GLN A 21 -3.83 -0.65 1.77
C GLN A 21 -5.19 0.04 1.96
N LEU A 22 -5.21 1.34 2.25
CA LEU A 22 -6.45 2.05 2.56
C LEU A 22 -7.40 2.22 1.37
N ASP A 23 -6.90 2.31 0.14
CA ASP A 23 -7.73 2.33 -1.07
C ASP A 23 -8.49 1.02 -1.28
N VAL A 24 -7.81 -0.10 -1.04
CA VAL A 24 -8.42 -1.44 -1.09
C VAL A 24 -9.53 -1.56 -0.04
N LEU A 25 -9.29 -1.07 1.18
CA LEU A 25 -10.31 -1.03 2.22
C LEU A 25 -11.53 -0.23 1.79
N LYS A 26 -11.31 0.98 1.25
CA LYS A 26 -12.40 1.85 0.80
C LYS A 26 -13.18 1.20 -0.35
N PHE A 27 -12.48 0.70 -1.37
CA PHE A 27 -13.08 0.04 -2.52
C PHE A 27 -13.93 -1.18 -2.12
N VAL A 28 -13.35 -2.07 -1.31
CA VAL A 28 -14.07 -3.27 -0.84
C VAL A 28 -15.25 -2.88 0.05
N SER A 29 -15.12 -1.87 0.92
CA SER A 29 -16.24 -1.40 1.76
C SER A 29 -17.41 -0.84 0.93
N GLU A 30 -17.12 -0.10 -0.16
CA GLU A 30 -18.14 0.45 -1.05
C GLU A 30 -18.86 -0.64 -1.88
N LEU A 31 -18.12 -1.64 -2.34
CA LEU A 31 -18.70 -2.79 -3.05
C LEU A 31 -19.62 -3.61 -2.14
N MET A 32 -19.21 -3.80 -0.88
CA MET A 32 -19.89 -4.72 0.03
C MET A 32 -21.02 -4.08 0.84
N GLN A 33 -21.10 -2.75 0.89
CA GLN A 33 -22.33 -2.08 1.38
C GLN A 33 -23.56 -2.47 0.56
N LYS A 34 -23.37 -3.04 -0.62
CA LYS A 34 -24.46 -3.52 -1.50
C LYS A 34 -24.84 -4.99 -1.25
N GLU A 35 -24.05 -5.73 -0.50
CA GLU A 35 -24.30 -7.14 -0.18
C GLU A 35 -24.55 -7.28 1.32
N ALA A 36 -25.75 -7.74 1.69
CA ALA A 36 -26.30 -7.75 3.07
C ALA A 36 -25.54 -8.61 4.11
N ASP A 37 -24.50 -9.35 3.72
CA ASP A 37 -23.81 -10.33 4.59
C ASP A 37 -22.43 -9.86 5.10
N PHE A 38 -22.05 -8.57 4.92
CA PHE A 38 -20.65 -8.17 5.12
C PHE A 38 -20.40 -7.33 6.37
N ASN A 39 -20.33 -7.98 7.52
CA ASN A 39 -20.04 -7.38 8.83
C ASN A 39 -18.53 -7.30 9.17
N VAL A 40 -17.63 -7.65 8.23
CA VAL A 40 -16.18 -7.70 8.49
C VAL A 40 -15.58 -6.32 8.68
N PHE A 41 -16.06 -5.31 7.92
CA PHE A 41 -15.53 -3.95 8.01
C PHE A 41 -15.96 -3.20 9.26
N GLU A 42 -17.16 -3.48 9.78
CA GLU A 42 -17.59 -2.89 11.05
C GLU A 42 -16.74 -3.38 12.23
N GLN A 43 -16.22 -4.60 12.12
CA GLN A 43 -15.35 -5.21 13.13
C GLN A 43 -13.86 -4.96 12.90
N ALA A 44 -13.46 -4.46 11.74
CA ALA A 44 -12.07 -4.18 11.47
C ALA A 44 -11.60 -2.89 12.15
N LYS A 45 -10.49 -2.97 12.87
CA LYS A 45 -9.88 -1.84 13.59
C LYS A 45 -8.45 -1.61 13.12
N VAL A 46 -8.07 -0.36 12.92
CA VAL A 46 -6.68 -0.02 12.64
C VAL A 46 -5.86 -0.10 13.92
N VAL A 47 -4.81 -0.87 13.87
CA VAL A 47 -3.85 -1.05 14.96
C VAL A 47 -2.72 -0.04 14.85
N LEU A 48 -2.14 0.09 13.65
CA LEU A 48 -0.97 0.91 13.42
C LEU A 48 -0.92 1.39 11.97
N ASN A 49 -0.60 2.66 11.77
CA ASN A 49 -0.21 3.17 10.47
C ASN A 49 1.22 2.74 10.17
N LEU A 50 1.47 2.17 8.99
CA LEU A 50 2.80 1.79 8.58
C LEU A 50 3.47 2.92 7.80
N TYR A 51 3.31 2.91 6.49
CA TYR A 51 4.00 3.83 5.59
C TYR A 51 3.15 4.06 4.32
N LEU A 52 3.64 4.93 3.46
CA LEU A 52 3.09 5.11 2.13
C LEU A 52 3.71 4.09 1.16
N GLU A 53 2.86 3.42 0.40
CA GLU A 53 3.25 2.53 -0.70
C GLU A 53 3.05 3.27 -2.01
N GLU A 54 4.12 3.47 -2.76
CA GLU A 54 4.10 4.20 -4.02
C GLU A 54 3.53 3.33 -5.15
N ILE A 55 2.78 3.96 -6.03
CA ILE A 55 2.31 3.34 -7.26
C ILE A 55 3.42 3.49 -8.31
N HIS A 56 3.98 2.37 -8.74
CA HIS A 56 4.98 2.31 -9.78
C HIS A 56 4.31 1.98 -11.10
N VAL A 57 4.44 2.83 -12.10
CA VAL A 57 4.08 2.50 -13.47
C VAL A 57 5.37 2.47 -14.27
N ILE A 58 5.76 1.26 -14.66
CA ILE A 58 7.07 0.97 -15.27
C ILE A 58 6.87 0.52 -16.72
N THR A 59 7.67 1.04 -17.62
CA THR A 59 7.66 0.68 -19.04
C THR A 59 9.08 0.69 -19.63
N ARG A 60 9.24 0.08 -20.81
CA ARG A 60 10.42 0.22 -21.69
C ARG A 60 10.09 0.98 -22.97
N ASN A 61 8.85 1.36 -23.15
CA ASN A 61 8.42 2.10 -24.35
C ASN A 61 8.66 3.60 -24.15
N GLU A 62 9.70 4.14 -24.76
CA GLU A 62 10.08 5.56 -24.67
C GLU A 62 8.95 6.54 -25.03
N GLY A 63 7.92 6.07 -25.77
CA GLY A 63 6.74 6.87 -26.09
C GLY A 63 5.70 6.94 -24.97
N LEU A 64 5.79 6.13 -23.91
CA LEU A 64 4.84 6.10 -22.79
C LEU A 64 5.32 6.98 -21.63
N LEU A 65 5.17 8.29 -21.75
CA LEU A 65 5.66 9.27 -20.77
C LEU A 65 4.58 9.70 -19.75
N SER A 66 3.32 9.46 -20.05
CA SER A 66 2.17 9.85 -19.22
C SER A 66 1.16 8.73 -19.11
N LEU A 67 0.51 8.62 -17.95
CA LEU A 67 -0.50 7.59 -17.69
C LEU A 67 -1.61 7.55 -18.74
N TYR A 68 -2.01 8.71 -19.31
CA TYR A 68 -3.01 8.77 -20.38
C TYR A 68 -2.64 7.99 -21.65
N GLN A 69 -1.36 7.69 -21.85
CA GLN A 69 -0.89 6.94 -23.01
C GLN A 69 -1.02 5.41 -22.82
N LEU A 70 -1.51 4.97 -21.66
CA LEU A 70 -1.82 3.55 -21.42
C LEU A 70 -3.16 3.10 -21.99
N GLU A 71 -3.98 4.02 -22.55
CA GLU A 71 -5.24 3.63 -23.19
C GLU A 71 -5.01 2.54 -24.23
N ASP A 72 -5.81 1.46 -24.14
CA ASP A 72 -5.76 0.25 -24.98
C ASP A 72 -4.42 -0.54 -24.94
N LYS A 73 -3.49 -0.17 -24.06
CA LYS A 73 -2.21 -0.87 -23.90
C LYS A 73 -2.35 -2.15 -23.10
N LYS A 74 -1.42 -3.08 -23.31
CA LYS A 74 -1.31 -4.33 -22.56
C LYS A 74 -0.50 -4.10 -21.29
N VAL A 75 -1.17 -4.06 -20.15
CA VAL A 75 -0.60 -3.64 -18.87
C VAL A 75 -0.71 -4.75 -17.82
N ALA A 76 0.41 -5.15 -17.23
CA ALA A 76 0.38 -6.00 -16.05
C ALA A 76 -0.07 -5.17 -14.83
N VAL A 77 -1.08 -5.65 -14.10
CA VAL A 77 -1.67 -4.98 -12.95
C VAL A 77 -1.42 -5.72 -11.63
N GLY A 78 -0.59 -6.75 -11.66
CA GLY A 78 -0.34 -7.63 -10.53
C GLY A 78 -1.23 -8.88 -10.54
N PRO A 79 -0.99 -9.84 -9.62
CA PRO A 79 -1.79 -11.05 -9.52
C PRO A 79 -3.27 -10.73 -9.30
N GLN A 80 -4.14 -11.57 -9.85
CA GLN A 80 -5.59 -11.39 -9.72
C GLN A 80 -6.01 -11.30 -8.24
N ARG A 81 -6.82 -10.29 -7.90
CA ARG A 81 -7.25 -9.96 -6.53
C ARG A 81 -6.13 -9.48 -5.60
N SER A 82 -4.94 -9.17 -6.11
CA SER A 82 -3.90 -8.54 -5.30
C SER A 82 -4.22 -7.08 -4.99
N GLY A 83 -3.59 -6.53 -3.96
CA GLY A 83 -3.70 -5.10 -3.66
C GLY A 83 -3.26 -4.24 -4.83
N SER A 84 -2.18 -4.63 -5.52
CA SER A 84 -1.74 -3.92 -6.73
C SER A 84 -2.80 -3.96 -7.83
N ALA A 85 -3.49 -5.09 -8.04
CA ALA A 85 -4.55 -5.19 -9.04
C ALA A 85 -5.75 -4.30 -8.70
N LEU A 86 -6.17 -4.29 -7.43
CA LEU A 86 -7.27 -3.43 -6.97
C LEU A 86 -6.91 -1.94 -7.01
N SER A 87 -5.70 -1.59 -6.56
CA SER A 87 -5.22 -0.20 -6.65
C SER A 87 -5.04 0.25 -8.11
N ALA A 88 -4.61 -0.65 -9.01
CA ALA A 88 -4.55 -0.35 -10.44
C ALA A 88 -5.94 -0.10 -11.03
N GLU A 89 -6.96 -0.87 -10.63
CA GLU A 89 -8.35 -0.66 -11.04
C GLU A 89 -8.86 0.71 -10.59
N VAL A 90 -8.64 1.09 -9.32
CA VAL A 90 -9.01 2.41 -8.79
C VAL A 90 -8.27 3.53 -9.53
N LEU A 91 -6.96 3.35 -9.78
CA LEU A 91 -6.13 4.32 -10.49
C LEU A 91 -6.66 4.53 -11.91
N LEU A 92 -6.82 3.47 -12.68
CA LEU A 92 -7.26 3.52 -14.07
C LEU A 92 -8.68 4.10 -14.20
N ALA A 93 -9.59 3.70 -13.32
CA ALA A 93 -10.93 4.29 -13.26
C ALA A 93 -10.90 5.80 -12.94
N GLY A 94 -10.02 6.24 -12.05
CA GLY A 94 -9.85 7.65 -11.73
C GLY A 94 -9.38 8.51 -12.91
N TYR A 95 -8.66 7.92 -13.85
CA TYR A 95 -8.22 8.57 -15.10
C TYR A 95 -9.13 8.28 -16.29
N ASP A 96 -10.22 7.53 -16.09
CA ASP A 96 -11.13 7.07 -17.16
C ASP A 96 -10.38 6.32 -18.29
N LEU A 97 -9.44 5.44 -17.90
CA LEU A 97 -8.58 4.69 -18.81
C LEU A 97 -8.98 3.22 -18.84
N ARG A 98 -8.94 2.64 -20.04
CA ARG A 98 -9.13 1.22 -20.29
C ARG A 98 -7.83 0.61 -20.80
N VAL A 99 -7.40 -0.49 -20.20
CA VAL A 99 -6.21 -1.23 -20.59
C VAL A 99 -6.55 -2.70 -20.82
N GLN A 100 -5.69 -3.40 -21.55
CA GLN A 100 -5.73 -4.85 -21.62
C GLN A 100 -4.99 -5.41 -20.41
N ALA A 101 -5.72 -5.61 -19.30
CA ALA A 101 -5.13 -6.02 -18.02
C ALA A 101 -4.58 -7.45 -18.08
N VAL A 102 -3.35 -7.62 -17.60
CA VAL A 102 -2.67 -8.90 -17.43
C VAL A 102 -2.36 -9.12 -15.95
N PHE A 103 -2.71 -10.28 -15.42
CA PHE A 103 -2.59 -10.59 -14.00
C PHE A 103 -1.34 -11.43 -13.72
N ASP A 104 -0.18 -10.82 -13.82
CA ASP A 104 1.12 -11.46 -13.61
C ASP A 104 1.75 -11.08 -12.27
N ALA A 105 2.58 -11.96 -11.72
CA ALA A 105 3.48 -11.63 -10.63
C ALA A 105 4.57 -10.64 -11.11
N PRO A 106 5.13 -9.80 -10.22
CA PRO A 106 6.06 -8.73 -10.63
C PRO A 106 7.25 -9.20 -11.46
N ASN A 107 7.85 -10.34 -11.11
CA ASN A 107 9.01 -10.87 -11.85
C ASN A 107 8.63 -11.36 -13.25
N ASP A 108 7.45 -11.96 -13.41
CA ASP A 108 6.95 -12.42 -14.71
C ASP A 108 6.61 -11.21 -15.59
N ALA A 109 5.96 -10.20 -15.02
CA ALA A 109 5.67 -8.94 -15.69
C ALA A 109 6.94 -8.25 -16.19
N LEU A 110 8.00 -8.17 -15.36
CA LEU A 110 9.31 -7.64 -15.77
C LEU A 110 9.92 -8.43 -16.91
N GLY A 111 9.82 -9.76 -16.89
CA GLY A 111 10.25 -10.62 -18.00
C GLY A 111 9.53 -10.28 -19.30
N LYS A 112 8.21 -10.12 -19.24
CA LYS A 112 7.36 -9.78 -20.39
C LYS A 112 7.56 -8.34 -20.88
N LEU A 113 7.87 -7.39 -20.00
CA LEU A 113 8.32 -6.06 -20.40
C LEU A 113 9.62 -6.12 -21.20
N LYS A 114 10.59 -6.94 -20.74
CA LYS A 114 11.88 -7.13 -21.42
C LYS A 114 11.71 -7.74 -22.81
N SER A 115 10.79 -8.68 -22.96
CA SER A 115 10.48 -9.32 -24.27
C SER A 115 9.59 -8.47 -25.19
N GLY A 116 8.99 -7.38 -24.67
CA GLY A 116 8.04 -6.57 -25.43
C GLY A 116 6.64 -7.16 -25.52
N GLU A 117 6.32 -8.18 -24.73
CA GLU A 117 4.97 -8.77 -24.64
C GLU A 117 3.98 -7.89 -23.86
N LEU A 118 4.49 -6.99 -23.02
CA LEU A 118 3.73 -5.99 -22.27
C LEU A 118 4.22 -4.59 -22.62
N ASP A 119 3.30 -3.64 -22.65
CA ASP A 119 3.60 -2.22 -22.84
C ASP A 119 4.04 -1.56 -21.53
N ALA A 120 3.41 -1.93 -20.40
CA ALA A 120 3.72 -1.39 -19.08
C ALA A 120 3.33 -2.38 -17.97
N MET A 121 3.77 -2.08 -16.75
CA MET A 121 3.26 -2.72 -15.53
C MET A 121 2.92 -1.67 -14.48
N ILE A 122 1.88 -1.94 -13.71
CA ILE A 122 1.50 -1.19 -12.50
C ILE A 122 1.78 -2.07 -11.30
N PHE A 123 2.48 -1.53 -10.31
CA PHE A 123 2.79 -2.20 -9.06
C PHE A 123 2.66 -1.22 -7.89
N VAL A 124 2.10 -1.66 -6.78
CA VAL A 124 1.96 -0.86 -5.56
C VAL A 124 2.78 -1.49 -4.45
N GLY A 125 3.68 -0.71 -3.89
CA GLY A 125 4.54 -1.15 -2.80
C GLY A 125 5.50 -0.07 -2.35
N GLY A 126 5.99 -0.20 -1.13
CA GLY A 126 6.93 0.76 -0.55
C GLY A 126 8.26 0.78 -1.28
N ALA A 127 8.62 1.93 -1.84
CA ALA A 127 9.90 2.13 -2.50
C ALA A 127 11.06 2.24 -1.49
N PRO A 128 12.25 1.66 -1.77
CA PRO A 128 12.60 0.90 -2.96
C PRO A 128 12.01 -0.53 -2.96
N VAL A 129 11.51 -0.98 -4.10
CA VAL A 129 11.04 -2.35 -4.30
C VAL A 129 12.23 -3.20 -4.78
N PRO A 130 12.60 -4.29 -4.08
CA PRO A 130 13.79 -5.06 -4.43
C PRO A 130 13.84 -5.55 -5.88
N ALA A 131 12.69 -5.92 -6.44
CA ALA A 131 12.61 -6.37 -7.84
C ALA A 131 12.93 -5.27 -8.86
N PHE A 132 12.92 -3.99 -8.45
CA PHE A 132 13.13 -2.84 -9.33
C PHE A 132 14.47 -2.15 -9.12
N GLU A 133 15.22 -2.50 -8.07
CA GLU A 133 16.48 -1.82 -7.72
C GLU A 133 17.54 -1.89 -8.82
N ASN A 134 17.60 -3.02 -9.55
CA ASN A 134 18.64 -3.29 -10.54
C ASN A 134 18.10 -3.37 -11.98
N LEU A 135 17.10 -2.58 -12.31
CA LEU A 135 16.67 -2.42 -13.69
C LEU A 135 17.71 -1.59 -14.46
N ASP A 136 17.80 -1.80 -15.78
CA ASP A 136 18.69 -1.04 -16.65
C ASP A 136 18.02 0.24 -17.16
N ASP A 137 18.81 1.11 -17.79
CA ASP A 137 18.39 2.44 -18.28
C ASP A 137 17.37 2.36 -19.45
N SER A 138 17.01 1.16 -19.92
CA SER A 138 15.91 0.99 -20.89
C SER A 138 14.54 1.07 -20.25
N PHE A 139 14.47 1.02 -18.91
CA PHE A 139 13.22 1.19 -18.16
C PHE A 139 13.05 2.65 -17.74
N HIS A 140 11.81 3.08 -17.62
CA HIS A 140 11.49 4.37 -17.01
C HIS A 140 10.12 4.34 -16.32
N LEU A 141 9.88 5.33 -15.46
CA LEU A 141 8.63 5.53 -14.76
C LEU A 141 7.71 6.41 -15.61
N VAL A 142 6.47 5.97 -15.76
CA VAL A 142 5.40 6.75 -16.41
C VAL A 142 4.86 7.76 -15.41
N ARG A 143 4.86 9.04 -15.77
CA ARG A 143 4.34 10.11 -14.92
C ARG A 143 2.82 10.02 -14.75
N MET A 144 2.35 10.26 -13.54
CA MET A 144 0.94 10.40 -13.20
C MET A 144 0.56 11.88 -13.10
N PRO A 145 -0.20 12.42 -14.03
CA PRO A 145 -0.71 13.80 -13.95
C PRO A 145 -1.58 14.02 -12.72
N ALA A 146 -1.69 15.26 -12.25
CA ALA A 146 -2.56 15.60 -11.13
C ALA A 146 -4.03 15.23 -11.43
N ASN A 147 -4.70 14.62 -10.43
CA ASN A 147 -6.09 14.19 -10.52
C ASN A 147 -6.80 14.42 -9.18
N ASN A 148 -7.71 15.39 -9.16
CA ASN A 148 -8.40 15.82 -7.93
C ASN A 148 -9.26 14.72 -7.28
N VAL A 149 -9.75 13.75 -8.05
CA VAL A 149 -10.53 12.62 -7.52
C VAL A 149 -9.60 11.66 -6.78
N LEU A 150 -8.47 11.31 -7.40
CA LEU A 150 -7.49 10.41 -6.79
C LEU A 150 -6.81 11.04 -5.58
N GLU A 151 -6.62 12.36 -5.56
CA GLU A 151 -6.02 13.08 -4.43
C GLU A 151 -6.86 13.08 -3.15
N GLN A 152 -8.11 12.63 -3.22
CA GLN A 152 -8.93 12.36 -2.04
C GLN A 152 -8.56 11.03 -1.35
N ILE A 153 -7.92 10.12 -2.08
CA ILE A 153 -7.57 8.77 -1.61
C ILE A 153 -6.05 8.65 -1.45
N TYR A 154 -5.31 9.11 -2.44
CA TYR A 154 -3.87 8.97 -2.54
C TYR A 154 -3.12 10.24 -2.14
N ARG A 155 -1.83 10.09 -1.85
CA ARG A 155 -0.90 11.19 -1.60
C ARG A 155 0.04 11.35 -2.79
N LYS A 156 0.24 12.59 -3.25
CA LYS A 156 1.27 12.89 -4.27
C LYS A 156 2.65 12.52 -3.74
N GLN A 157 3.43 11.86 -4.55
CA GLN A 157 4.80 11.47 -4.27
C GLN A 157 5.68 11.66 -5.52
N LYS A 158 6.99 11.57 -5.32
CA LYS A 158 7.97 11.46 -6.39
C LYS A 158 8.84 10.24 -6.18
N ILE A 159 9.11 9.54 -7.26
CA ILE A 159 10.11 8.48 -7.33
C ILE A 159 11.13 8.88 -8.39
N GLY A 160 12.41 8.67 -8.14
CA GLY A 160 13.46 9.01 -9.09
C GLY A 160 14.81 8.45 -8.66
N ARG A 161 15.90 9.07 -9.12
CA ARG A 161 17.28 8.61 -8.95
C ARG A 161 17.72 8.40 -7.50
N SER A 162 17.12 9.11 -6.56
CA SER A 162 17.36 8.91 -5.13
C SER A 162 16.86 7.57 -4.61
N VAL A 163 15.95 6.89 -5.35
CA VAL A 163 15.36 5.60 -5.02
C VAL A 163 15.87 4.52 -5.96
N TYR A 164 15.85 4.78 -7.27
CA TYR A 164 16.29 3.86 -8.32
C TYR A 164 17.25 4.58 -9.27
N SER A 165 18.46 4.08 -9.41
CA SER A 165 19.53 4.71 -10.24
C SER A 165 19.15 4.86 -11.72
N TRP A 166 18.28 3.98 -12.22
CA TRP A 166 17.79 3.94 -13.61
C TRP A 166 16.64 4.92 -13.89
N ALA A 167 15.95 5.40 -12.84
CA ALA A 167 14.71 6.18 -13.01
C ALA A 167 14.99 7.68 -12.97
N ASP A 168 14.46 8.44 -13.91
CA ASP A 168 14.33 9.89 -13.78
C ASP A 168 13.19 10.23 -12.80
N ASP A 169 13.24 11.46 -12.25
CA ASP A 169 12.23 11.93 -11.31
C ASP A 169 10.85 11.94 -11.96
N SER A 170 9.93 11.18 -11.41
CA SER A 170 8.56 11.04 -11.89
C SER A 170 7.55 11.30 -10.78
N GLU A 171 6.51 12.06 -11.10
CA GLU A 171 5.37 12.25 -10.22
C GLU A 171 4.51 10.98 -10.19
N THR A 172 4.14 10.56 -8.99
CA THR A 172 3.29 9.40 -8.74
C THR A 172 2.34 9.67 -7.59
N TYR A 173 1.50 8.68 -7.30
CA TYR A 173 0.69 8.61 -6.10
C TYR A 173 1.20 7.52 -5.16
N ALA A 174 0.87 7.68 -3.88
CA ALA A 174 1.10 6.65 -2.88
C ALA A 174 -0.14 6.46 -2.02
N VAL A 175 -0.35 5.21 -1.60
CA VAL A 175 -1.44 4.82 -0.72
C VAL A 175 -0.91 4.52 0.69
N PRO A 176 -1.60 4.96 1.75
CA PRO A 176 -1.25 4.55 3.10
C PRO A 176 -1.49 3.06 3.30
N SER A 177 -0.54 2.37 3.92
CA SER A 177 -0.72 1.00 4.43
C SER A 177 -0.87 1.01 5.94
N VAL A 178 -1.68 0.10 6.44
CA VAL A 178 -2.02 -0.02 7.86
C VAL A 178 -1.96 -1.48 8.32
N ILE A 179 -1.68 -1.69 9.60
CA ILE A 179 -1.97 -2.97 10.26
C ILE A 179 -3.39 -2.89 10.80
N MET A 180 -4.19 -3.90 10.49
CA MET A 180 -5.55 -4.06 10.97
C MET A 180 -5.70 -5.32 11.81
N THR A 181 -6.65 -5.27 12.73
CA THR A 181 -7.16 -6.40 13.48
C THR A 181 -8.67 -6.46 13.40
N ARG A 182 -9.25 -7.60 13.75
CA ARG A 182 -10.68 -7.73 13.99
C ARG A 182 -10.99 -7.38 15.44
N GLU A 183 -12.07 -6.64 15.68
CA GLU A 183 -12.55 -6.39 17.04
C GLU A 183 -12.82 -7.72 17.74
N ARG A 184 -12.15 -7.94 18.86
CA ARG A 184 -12.30 -9.11 19.72
C ARG A 184 -12.38 -8.65 21.17
N ASN A 185 -13.35 -9.17 21.91
CA ASN A 185 -13.45 -8.97 23.35
C ASN A 185 -12.61 -10.00 24.14
N ASP A 186 -11.70 -10.70 23.46
CA ASP A 186 -10.83 -11.71 24.03
C ASP A 186 -9.58 -11.05 24.62
N ARG A 187 -9.43 -11.16 25.95
CA ARG A 187 -8.33 -10.56 26.71
C ARG A 187 -6.95 -11.08 26.28
N GLU A 188 -6.85 -12.33 25.86
CA GLU A 188 -5.57 -12.93 25.44
C GLU A 188 -5.12 -12.36 24.11
N CYS A 189 -6.04 -12.20 23.17
CA CYS A 189 -5.76 -11.57 21.87
C CYS A 189 -5.32 -10.11 22.05
N VAL A 190 -6.03 -9.33 22.89
CA VAL A 190 -5.68 -7.94 23.21
C VAL A 190 -4.28 -7.86 23.84
N ALA A 191 -3.97 -8.71 24.81
CA ALA A 191 -2.66 -8.74 25.45
C ALA A 191 -1.53 -9.10 24.48
N THR A 192 -1.78 -10.03 23.55
CA THR A 192 -0.82 -10.40 22.50
C THR A 192 -0.56 -9.25 21.54
N LEU A 193 -1.63 -8.55 21.13
CA LEU A 193 -1.54 -7.37 20.29
C LEU A 193 -0.72 -6.26 20.96
N GLN A 194 -0.97 -5.99 22.24
CA GLN A 194 -0.24 -5.02 23.03
C GLN A 194 1.25 -5.36 23.10
N LYS A 195 1.60 -6.63 23.38
CA LYS A 195 3.00 -7.08 23.40
C LYS A 195 3.70 -6.89 22.05
N LEU A 196 3.02 -7.20 20.94
CA LEU A 196 3.56 -7.02 19.60
C LEU A 196 3.84 -5.54 19.32
N LEU A 197 2.88 -4.66 19.62
CA LEU A 197 3.04 -3.22 19.43
C LEU A 197 4.18 -2.66 20.27
N ILE A 198 4.26 -3.03 21.54
CA ILE A 198 5.37 -2.65 22.42
C ILE A 198 6.70 -3.14 21.83
N ALA A 199 6.78 -4.38 21.37
CA ALA A 199 7.99 -4.93 20.76
C ALA A 199 8.41 -4.14 19.50
N ILE A 200 7.46 -3.79 18.62
CA ILE A 200 7.74 -2.99 17.43
C ILE A 200 8.25 -1.60 17.83
N LEU A 201 7.61 -0.95 18.78
CA LEU A 201 7.98 0.41 19.22
C LEU A 201 9.35 0.45 19.92
N LEU A 202 9.63 -0.53 20.79
CA LEU A 202 10.92 -0.65 21.46
C LEU A 202 12.08 -0.97 20.51
N ASN A 203 11.81 -1.65 19.39
CA ASN A 203 12.81 -1.97 18.37
C ASN A 203 12.80 -0.98 17.19
N LYS A 204 12.13 0.17 17.32
CA LYS A 204 11.99 1.13 16.22
C LYS A 204 13.33 1.60 15.66
N GLU A 205 14.31 1.91 16.50
CA GLU A 205 15.64 2.35 16.05
C GLU A 205 16.36 1.24 15.25
N THR A 206 16.24 -0.01 15.68
CA THR A 206 16.78 -1.15 14.95
C THR A 206 16.09 -1.33 13.60
N LEU A 207 14.77 -1.24 13.58
CA LEU A 207 13.99 -1.31 12.34
C LEU A 207 14.35 -0.18 11.37
N ASP A 208 14.61 1.03 11.87
CA ASP A 208 15.01 2.18 11.06
C ASP A 208 16.42 2.05 10.49
N SER A 209 17.31 1.39 11.20
CA SER A 209 18.72 1.26 10.81
C SER A 209 19.00 0.03 9.94
N THR A 210 18.35 -1.09 10.20
CA THR A 210 18.64 -2.39 9.55
C THR A 210 17.48 -2.94 8.72
N GLY A 211 16.27 -2.40 8.91
CA GLY A 211 15.07 -2.82 8.18
C GLY A 211 14.91 -2.12 6.84
N HIS A 212 13.78 -2.38 6.20
CA HIS A 212 13.41 -1.68 4.97
C HIS A 212 13.37 -0.16 5.19
N PRO A 213 13.85 0.69 4.24
CA PRO A 213 13.87 2.16 4.40
C PRO A 213 12.54 2.80 4.80
N LYS A 214 11.42 2.16 4.46
CA LYS A 214 10.07 2.61 4.85
C LYS A 214 9.82 2.62 6.35
N TRP A 215 10.58 1.86 7.14
CA TRP A 215 10.48 1.93 8.61
C TRP A 215 10.76 3.31 9.15
N LYS A 216 11.68 4.07 8.53
CA LYS A 216 12.00 5.47 8.91
C LYS A 216 10.78 6.41 8.82
N ASN A 217 9.83 6.08 7.94
CA ASN A 217 8.62 6.85 7.69
C ASN A 217 7.35 6.15 8.19
N SER A 218 7.50 5.09 9.00
CA SER A 218 6.36 4.39 9.60
C SER A 218 5.78 5.16 10.79
N PHE A 219 4.53 4.81 11.16
CA PHE A 219 3.80 5.35 12.31
C PHE A 219 3.30 6.80 12.16
N ILE A 220 2.86 7.17 10.96
CA ILE A 220 2.29 8.49 10.70
C ILE A 220 0.92 8.59 11.39
N ARG A 221 0.85 9.30 12.53
CA ARG A 221 -0.40 9.47 13.32
C ARG A 221 -1.55 10.12 12.55
N SER A 222 -1.23 10.99 11.57
CA SER A 222 -2.22 11.81 10.86
C SER A 222 -3.10 11.04 9.86
N ILE A 223 -2.73 9.81 9.49
CA ILE A 223 -3.43 9.05 8.44
C ILE A 223 -4.71 8.41 8.97
N VAL A 224 -4.72 7.92 10.20
CA VAL A 224 -5.89 7.23 10.79
C VAL A 224 -7.09 8.16 10.96
N GLY A 225 -6.87 9.41 11.37
CA GLY A 225 -7.96 10.37 11.60
C GLY A 225 -8.74 10.76 10.33
N ASN A 226 -8.09 10.68 9.16
CA ASN A 226 -8.68 11.08 7.88
C ASN A 226 -9.38 9.95 7.12
N ALA A 227 -9.19 8.69 7.53
CA ALA A 227 -9.70 7.53 6.79
C ALA A 227 -11.07 7.02 7.30
N GLY A 228 -11.66 7.64 8.33
CA GLY A 228 -12.95 7.22 8.89
C GLY A 228 -12.93 5.91 9.67
N TYR A 229 -11.78 5.25 9.79
CA TYR A 229 -11.63 4.00 10.54
C TYR A 229 -11.36 4.27 12.01
N ARG A 230 -12.08 3.57 12.89
CA ARG A 230 -11.85 3.68 14.34
C ARG A 230 -10.53 3.01 14.71
N PRO A 231 -9.62 3.73 15.42
CA PRO A 231 -8.44 3.08 15.98
C PRO A 231 -8.91 2.01 17.00
N ALA A 232 -8.14 0.93 17.12
CA ALA A 232 -8.30 0.03 18.26
C ALA A 232 -7.97 0.85 19.53
N VAL A 233 -8.94 1.00 20.42
CA VAL A 233 -8.89 1.95 21.56
C VAL A 233 -7.64 1.74 22.41
N ASP A 234 -7.21 0.50 22.56
CA ASP A 234 -6.06 0.11 23.39
C ASP A 234 -4.70 0.56 22.84
N VAL A 235 -4.61 0.82 21.53
CA VAL A 235 -3.35 1.25 20.89
C VAL A 235 -2.98 2.68 21.27
N LEU A 236 -3.96 3.58 21.39
CA LEU A 236 -3.73 4.95 21.85
C LEU A 236 -3.25 4.98 23.29
N GLN A 237 -3.81 4.12 24.17
CA GLN A 237 -3.36 4.00 25.55
C GLN A 237 -1.91 3.50 25.64
N ILE A 238 -1.49 2.57 24.77
CA ILE A 238 -0.10 2.09 24.73
C ILE A 238 0.85 3.23 24.34
N PHE A 239 0.48 4.04 23.34
CA PHE A 239 1.28 5.21 22.97
C PHE A 239 1.41 6.19 24.14
N ASP A 240 0.31 6.49 24.84
CA ASP A 240 0.30 7.41 25.98
C ASP A 240 1.12 6.86 27.16
N VAL A 241 1.04 5.56 27.45
CA VAL A 241 1.84 4.89 28.49
C VAL A 241 3.33 4.90 28.14
N LEU A 242 3.71 4.65 26.89
CA LEU A 242 5.11 4.67 26.47
C LEU A 242 5.66 6.10 26.48
N GLU A 243 4.91 7.09 26.02
CA GLU A 243 5.31 8.51 26.12
C GLU A 243 5.45 8.95 27.58
N GLY A 244 4.51 8.56 28.44
CA GLY A 244 4.57 8.84 29.89
C GLY A 244 5.72 8.15 30.61
N SER A 245 6.24 7.04 30.07
CA SER A 245 7.40 6.30 30.60
C SER A 245 8.74 6.79 30.05
N GLY A 246 8.78 7.92 29.34
CA GLY A 246 10.00 8.53 28.84
C GLY A 246 10.51 7.96 27.50
N TYR A 247 9.79 7.05 26.88
CA TYR A 247 10.09 6.62 25.53
C TYR A 247 9.68 7.69 24.52
N ARG A 248 10.66 8.30 23.85
CA ARG A 248 10.39 9.24 22.76
C ARG A 248 9.85 8.47 21.54
N ILE A 249 8.54 8.43 21.42
CA ILE A 249 7.91 8.08 20.13
C ILE A 249 8.15 9.30 19.25
N ILE A 250 8.94 9.12 18.18
CA ILE A 250 9.30 10.22 17.28
C ILE A 250 8.03 10.84 16.72
N LYS A 251 7.71 12.04 17.21
CA LYS A 251 6.67 12.89 16.64
C LYS A 251 7.24 13.49 15.35
N LYS A 252 6.79 13.04 14.20
CA LYS A 252 6.88 13.80 12.95
C LYS A 252 5.50 13.93 12.35
#